data_7cf5cf20e1fa6c326017fdf3517c32f2
#
_entry.id   7cf5cf20e1fa6c326017fdf3517c32f2
#
_cell.length_a   1.000
_cell.length_b   1.000
_cell.length_c   1.000
_cell.angle_alpha   90.00
_cell.angle_beta   90.00
_cell.angle_gamma   90.00
#
_symmetry.space_group_name_H-M   'P 1'
#
loop_
_entity.id
_entity.type
_entity.pdbx_description
1 polymer ?
#
loop_
_entity_poly.entity_id
_entity_poly.type
_entity_poly.pdbx_seq_one_letter_code
_entity_poly.pdbx_strand_id
1 'polypeptide(L)'
;FKVPTKLINQINPTLADLYLKSGEDQKAITFLENALNGKHKKEFKTRLIFILAQLYSEEGNFKASRYYEWVVNRNPDYDMAFQAKINRALSFSGGDSKAIKAQLLKMLKDDKNIEYFDQIYFALAEIAFSDGLEDLAIEYLMTSVRVSVKNKKQKAKSLQKLGDWNYMKDEYLLAYQYYDTIQQVWGNDSVAKSKTLKRYKTCLLYTSDAADDLY
;
A
#
# COMPACT_ATOMS: atom_id res chain seq x y z
N PHE A 1 8.63 9.95 -43.91
CA PHE A 1 9.72 9.72 -42.94
C PHE A 1 9.34 8.57 -42.04
N LYS A 2 10.01 7.39 -42.16
CA LYS A 2 9.85 6.27 -41.21
C LYS A 2 10.81 6.53 -40.03
N VAL A 3 10.26 6.81 -38.85
CA VAL A 3 11.06 6.95 -37.64
C VAL A 3 11.72 5.60 -37.34
N PRO A 4 13.04 5.54 -37.07
CA PRO A 4 13.74 4.29 -36.76
C PRO A 4 13.13 3.59 -35.52
N THR A 5 12.95 2.28 -35.57
CA THR A 5 12.34 1.49 -34.50
C THR A 5 13.05 1.69 -33.14
N LYS A 6 14.38 1.88 -33.18
CA LYS A 6 15.19 2.17 -31.98
C LYS A 6 14.76 3.48 -31.31
N LEU A 7 14.42 4.50 -32.11
CA LEU A 7 13.97 5.79 -31.60
C LEU A 7 12.55 5.70 -31.03
N ILE A 8 11.66 4.95 -31.71
CA ILE A 8 10.29 4.70 -31.22
C ILE A 8 10.33 4.01 -29.85
N ASN A 9 11.20 3.02 -29.65
CA ASN A 9 11.35 2.32 -28.38
C ASN A 9 11.86 3.25 -27.25
N GLN A 10 12.53 4.33 -27.55
CA GLN A 10 13.02 5.29 -26.56
C GLN A 10 12.01 6.41 -26.27
N ILE A 11 11.24 6.84 -27.25
CA ILE A 11 10.32 7.98 -27.13
C ILE A 11 9.27 7.74 -26.04
N ASN A 12 8.57 6.59 -26.08
CA ASN A 12 7.47 6.34 -25.15
C ASN A 12 7.94 6.29 -23.68
N PRO A 13 9.02 5.57 -23.31
CA PRO A 13 9.52 5.61 -21.92
C PRO A 13 9.99 7.01 -21.50
N THR A 14 10.60 7.77 -22.39
CA THR A 14 11.07 9.15 -22.09
C THR A 14 9.89 10.10 -21.87
N LEU A 15 8.85 10.02 -22.69
CA LEU A 15 7.64 10.82 -22.50
C LEU A 15 6.89 10.40 -21.22
N ALA A 16 6.85 9.11 -20.91
CA ALA A 16 6.29 8.64 -19.65
C ALA A 16 7.02 9.25 -18.45
N ASP A 17 8.36 9.24 -18.43
CA ASP A 17 9.16 9.86 -17.37
C ASP A 17 8.90 11.37 -17.26
N LEU A 18 8.78 12.05 -18.39
CA LEU A 18 8.44 13.48 -18.41
C LEU A 18 7.09 13.75 -17.76
N TYR A 19 6.04 12.99 -18.15
CA TYR A 19 4.70 13.16 -17.61
C TYR A 19 4.60 12.77 -16.13
N LEU A 20 5.34 11.74 -15.67
CA LEU A 20 5.48 11.44 -14.24
C LEU A 20 6.06 12.61 -13.45
N LYS A 21 7.12 13.25 -13.97
CA LYS A 21 7.74 14.41 -13.33
C LYS A 21 6.85 15.67 -13.32
N SER A 22 5.93 15.78 -14.27
CA SER A 22 4.95 16.88 -14.32
C SER A 22 3.64 16.56 -13.56
N GLY A 23 3.49 15.36 -12.96
CA GLY A 23 2.27 14.97 -12.25
C GLY A 23 1.08 14.67 -13.16
N GLU A 24 1.33 14.37 -14.44
CA GLU A 24 0.31 14.06 -15.45
C GLU A 24 0.16 12.53 -15.62
N ASP A 25 -0.29 11.86 -14.57
CA ASP A 25 -0.27 10.40 -14.43
C ASP A 25 -1.03 9.66 -15.53
N GLN A 26 -2.17 10.19 -15.99
CA GLN A 26 -2.96 9.60 -17.10
C GLN A 26 -2.18 9.57 -18.42
N LYS A 27 -1.42 10.64 -18.71
CA LYS A 27 -0.56 10.65 -19.90
C LYS A 27 0.62 9.70 -19.72
N ALA A 28 1.22 9.67 -18.51
CA ALA A 28 2.29 8.72 -18.19
C ALA A 28 1.84 7.26 -18.38
N ILE A 29 0.65 6.89 -17.90
CA ILE A 29 0.05 5.55 -18.12
C ILE A 29 -0.03 5.23 -19.61
N THR A 30 -0.57 6.14 -20.42
CA THR A 30 -0.71 5.95 -21.87
C THR A 30 0.64 5.68 -22.55
N PHE A 31 1.66 6.45 -22.20
CA PHE A 31 3.00 6.27 -22.78
C PHE A 31 3.71 5.02 -22.25
N LEU A 32 3.49 4.62 -20.98
CA LEU A 32 3.98 3.37 -20.43
C LEU A 32 3.35 2.15 -21.12
N GLU A 33 2.03 2.15 -21.32
CA GLU A 33 1.34 1.08 -22.06
C GLU A 33 1.89 0.95 -23.50
N ASN A 34 2.09 2.08 -24.19
CA ASN A 34 2.69 2.10 -25.52
C ASN A 34 4.14 1.58 -25.52
N ALA A 35 4.92 1.91 -24.45
CA ALA A 35 6.28 1.43 -24.29
C ALA A 35 6.34 -0.10 -24.14
N LEU A 36 5.35 -0.73 -23.51
CA LEU A 36 5.30 -2.19 -23.37
C LEU A 36 5.23 -2.94 -24.69
N ASN A 37 4.76 -2.32 -25.77
CA ASN A 37 4.74 -2.88 -27.11
C ASN A 37 6.12 -2.85 -27.80
N GLY A 38 7.07 -2.08 -27.24
CA GLY A 38 8.43 -1.96 -27.76
C GLY A 38 9.32 -3.17 -27.44
N LYS A 39 10.44 -3.27 -28.17
CA LYS A 39 11.51 -4.25 -27.91
C LYS A 39 12.43 -3.72 -26.83
N HIS A 40 12.25 -4.18 -25.60
CA HIS A 40 13.08 -3.82 -24.44
C HIS A 40 13.73 -5.05 -23.81
N LYS A 41 14.86 -4.83 -23.11
CA LYS A 41 15.43 -5.86 -22.24
C LYS A 41 14.43 -6.24 -21.14
N LYS A 42 14.50 -7.49 -20.68
CA LYS A 42 13.57 -8.06 -19.68
C LYS A 42 13.47 -7.15 -18.43
N GLU A 43 14.60 -6.76 -17.89
CA GLU A 43 14.70 -5.96 -16.66
C GLU A 43 14.03 -4.59 -16.83
N PHE A 44 14.31 -3.90 -17.96
CA PHE A 44 13.70 -2.60 -18.25
C PHE A 44 12.18 -2.72 -18.43
N LYS A 45 11.72 -3.73 -19.18
CA LYS A 45 10.28 -3.99 -19.37
C LYS A 45 9.60 -4.31 -18.03
N THR A 46 10.26 -5.04 -17.14
CA THR A 46 9.74 -5.34 -15.80
C THR A 46 9.58 -4.07 -14.96
N ARG A 47 10.53 -3.12 -15.03
CA ARG A 47 10.42 -1.80 -14.38
C ARG A 47 9.24 -0.99 -14.92
N LEU A 48 9.04 -0.95 -16.24
CA LEU A 48 7.88 -0.25 -16.84
C LEU A 48 6.55 -0.84 -16.33
N ILE A 49 6.46 -2.18 -16.25
CA ILE A 49 5.27 -2.85 -15.70
C ILE A 49 5.06 -2.50 -14.22
N PHE A 50 6.15 -2.42 -13.44
CA PHE A 50 6.08 -2.09 -12.02
C PHE A 50 5.58 -0.65 -11.80
N ILE A 51 6.12 0.34 -12.55
CA ILE A 51 5.67 1.73 -12.49
C ILE A 51 4.20 1.84 -12.89
N LEU A 52 3.80 1.15 -13.94
CA LEU A 52 2.41 1.14 -14.41
C LEU A 52 1.47 0.52 -13.36
N ALA A 53 1.92 -0.53 -12.66
CA ALA A 53 1.18 -1.12 -11.55
C ALA A 53 1.01 -0.14 -10.38
N GLN A 54 2.03 0.67 -10.07
CA GLN A 54 1.96 1.71 -9.02
C GLN A 54 0.94 2.79 -9.39
N LEU A 55 0.99 3.32 -10.61
CA LEU A 55 0.03 4.32 -11.08
C LEU A 55 -1.41 3.80 -11.05
N TYR A 56 -1.65 2.59 -11.53
CA TYR A 56 -2.98 1.98 -11.41
C TYR A 56 -3.42 1.77 -9.95
N SER A 57 -2.48 1.48 -9.05
CA SER A 57 -2.79 1.35 -7.62
C SER A 57 -3.18 2.70 -7.00
N GLU A 58 -2.52 3.78 -7.36
CA GLU A 58 -2.82 5.14 -6.89
C GLU A 58 -4.18 5.62 -7.38
N GLU A 59 -4.59 5.21 -8.59
CA GLU A 59 -5.93 5.46 -9.13
C GLU A 59 -7.03 4.54 -8.54
N GLY A 60 -6.68 3.57 -7.69
CA GLY A 60 -7.62 2.56 -7.23
C GLY A 60 -8.10 1.62 -8.34
N ASN A 61 -7.34 1.49 -9.44
CA ASN A 61 -7.72 0.71 -10.59
C ASN A 61 -7.46 -0.79 -10.35
N PHE A 62 -8.48 -1.62 -10.58
CA PHE A 62 -8.41 -3.08 -10.40
C PHE A 62 -7.30 -3.77 -11.22
N LYS A 63 -6.79 -3.14 -12.28
CA LYS A 63 -5.67 -3.65 -13.06
C LYS A 63 -4.38 -3.76 -12.25
N ALA A 64 -4.20 -2.94 -11.21
CA ALA A 64 -2.96 -2.87 -10.42
C ALA A 64 -2.49 -4.25 -9.95
N SER A 65 -3.37 -5.02 -9.31
CA SER A 65 -3.05 -6.35 -8.80
C SER A 65 -2.53 -7.30 -9.90
N ARG A 66 -3.12 -7.26 -11.09
CA ARG A 66 -2.67 -8.06 -12.25
C ARG A 66 -1.30 -7.63 -12.78
N TYR A 67 -1.04 -6.33 -12.83
CA TYR A 67 0.26 -5.82 -13.28
C TYR A 67 1.36 -6.16 -12.27
N TYR A 68 1.10 -6.09 -10.96
CA TYR A 68 2.03 -6.60 -9.95
C TYR A 68 2.29 -8.11 -10.09
N GLU A 69 1.26 -8.91 -10.41
CA GLU A 69 1.45 -10.33 -10.71
C GLU A 69 2.40 -10.56 -11.89
N TRP A 70 2.26 -9.77 -12.95
CA TRP A 70 3.18 -9.84 -14.09
C TRP A 70 4.62 -9.51 -13.68
N VAL A 71 4.83 -8.54 -12.78
CA VAL A 71 6.17 -8.27 -12.23
C VAL A 71 6.72 -9.50 -11.52
N VAL A 72 5.96 -10.09 -10.59
CA VAL A 72 6.37 -11.28 -9.82
C VAL A 72 6.75 -12.44 -10.75
N ASN A 73 5.94 -12.72 -11.78
CA ASN A 73 6.14 -13.82 -12.72
C ASN A 73 7.37 -13.62 -13.63
N ARG A 74 7.95 -12.42 -13.68
CA ARG A 74 9.17 -12.12 -14.43
C ARG A 74 10.45 -12.36 -13.64
N ASN A 75 10.34 -12.78 -12.37
CA ASN A 75 11.45 -13.00 -11.46
C ASN A 75 12.45 -11.81 -11.47
N PRO A 76 12.04 -10.62 -11.00
CA PRO A 76 12.93 -9.47 -10.82
C PRO A 76 13.91 -9.72 -9.67
N ASP A 77 14.72 -8.69 -9.33
CA ASP A 77 15.48 -8.70 -8.09
C ASP A 77 14.58 -8.85 -6.86
N TYR A 78 15.20 -9.18 -5.71
CA TYR A 78 14.48 -9.51 -4.48
C TYR A 78 13.57 -8.37 -4.02
N ASP A 79 14.07 -7.14 -4.00
CA ASP A 79 13.34 -5.98 -3.49
C ASP A 79 12.11 -5.67 -4.33
N MET A 80 12.26 -5.67 -5.64
CA MET A 80 11.14 -5.46 -6.56
C MET A 80 10.12 -6.61 -6.47
N ALA A 81 10.59 -7.87 -6.36
CA ALA A 81 9.70 -9.02 -6.18
C ALA A 81 8.92 -8.93 -4.88
N PHE A 82 9.60 -8.53 -3.79
CA PHE A 82 8.96 -8.34 -2.49
C PHE A 82 7.89 -7.25 -2.56
N GLN A 83 8.26 -6.05 -3.03
CA GLN A 83 7.32 -4.92 -3.12
C GLN A 83 6.13 -5.23 -4.05
N ALA A 84 6.37 -5.94 -5.16
CA ALA A 84 5.29 -6.35 -6.05
C ALA A 84 4.30 -7.32 -5.38
N LYS A 85 4.77 -8.26 -4.53
CA LYS A 85 3.90 -9.18 -3.79
C LYS A 85 3.05 -8.45 -2.75
N ILE A 86 3.66 -7.53 -1.99
CA ILE A 86 2.95 -6.71 -1.00
C ILE A 86 1.93 -5.81 -1.70
N ASN A 87 2.33 -5.06 -2.71
CA ASN A 87 1.45 -4.13 -3.41
C ASN A 87 0.33 -4.86 -4.18
N ARG A 88 0.59 -6.08 -4.69
CA ARG A 88 -0.46 -6.94 -5.25
C ARG A 88 -1.58 -7.22 -4.25
N ALA A 89 -1.20 -7.53 -3.01
CA ALA A 89 -2.17 -7.77 -1.95
C ALA A 89 -2.93 -6.50 -1.56
N LEU A 90 -2.23 -5.36 -1.44
CA LEU A 90 -2.84 -4.07 -1.10
C LEU A 90 -3.77 -3.52 -2.21
N SER A 91 -3.52 -3.90 -3.46
CA SER A 91 -4.35 -3.52 -4.62
C SER A 91 -5.43 -4.55 -4.95
N PHE A 92 -5.61 -5.57 -4.09
CA PHE A 92 -6.63 -6.60 -4.28
C PHE A 92 -8.01 -6.04 -3.92
N SER A 93 -8.92 -6.07 -4.88
CA SER A 93 -10.26 -5.47 -4.75
C SER A 93 -11.40 -6.50 -4.71
N GLY A 94 -11.09 -7.74 -4.35
CA GLY A 94 -12.06 -8.83 -4.25
C GLY A 94 -11.85 -9.96 -5.26
N GLY A 95 -12.50 -11.10 -5.03
CA GLY A 95 -12.33 -12.34 -5.77
C GLY A 95 -11.65 -13.41 -4.92
N ASP A 96 -10.94 -14.38 -5.52
CA ASP A 96 -10.25 -15.44 -4.77
C ASP A 96 -8.91 -14.94 -4.20
N SER A 97 -8.91 -14.63 -2.91
CA SER A 97 -7.73 -14.15 -2.15
C SER A 97 -6.74 -15.26 -1.79
N LYS A 98 -7.13 -16.55 -1.92
CA LYS A 98 -6.37 -17.70 -1.39
C LYS A 98 -4.92 -17.74 -1.87
N ALA A 99 -4.68 -17.52 -3.15
CA ALA A 99 -3.33 -17.56 -3.73
C ALA A 99 -2.44 -16.44 -3.17
N ILE A 100 -2.99 -15.22 -3.02
CA ILE A 100 -2.27 -14.07 -2.48
C ILE A 100 -1.98 -14.30 -0.99
N LYS A 101 -2.97 -14.73 -0.22
CA LYS A 101 -2.82 -15.06 1.20
C LYS A 101 -1.77 -16.14 1.43
N ALA A 102 -1.83 -17.24 0.67
CA ALA A 102 -0.83 -18.31 0.74
C ALA A 102 0.59 -17.80 0.43
N GLN A 103 0.73 -16.90 -0.54
CA GLN A 103 2.01 -16.28 -0.88
C GLN A 103 2.54 -15.43 0.29
N LEU A 104 1.72 -14.59 0.91
CA LEU A 104 2.12 -13.77 2.06
C LEU A 104 2.49 -14.64 3.28
N LEU A 105 1.71 -15.68 3.58
CA LEU A 105 2.03 -16.63 4.65
C LEU A 105 3.35 -17.39 4.40
N LYS A 106 3.63 -17.72 3.14
CA LYS A 106 4.94 -18.29 2.77
C LYS A 106 6.09 -17.30 3.00
N MET A 107 5.86 -16.00 2.74
CA MET A 107 6.88 -14.98 2.98
C MET A 107 7.21 -14.83 4.47
N LEU A 108 6.27 -15.06 5.40
CA LEU A 108 6.52 -15.05 6.84
C LEU A 108 7.41 -16.21 7.32
N LYS A 109 7.57 -17.27 6.51
CA LYS A 109 8.43 -18.42 6.82
C LYS A 109 9.87 -18.26 6.33
N ASP A 110 10.17 -17.20 5.59
CA ASP A 110 11.49 -16.92 5.03
C ASP A 110 12.19 -15.87 5.91
N ASP A 111 13.28 -16.26 6.55
CA ASP A 111 14.05 -15.41 7.48
C ASP A 111 14.57 -14.11 6.81
N LYS A 112 14.70 -14.10 5.49
CA LYS A 112 15.05 -12.89 4.73
C LYS A 112 14.02 -11.77 4.86
N ASN A 113 12.80 -12.12 5.25
CA ASN A 113 11.69 -11.17 5.37
C ASN A 113 11.48 -10.64 6.80
N ILE A 114 12.28 -11.01 7.78
CA ILE A 114 12.08 -10.65 9.19
C ILE A 114 11.92 -9.13 9.37
N GLU A 115 12.73 -8.33 8.69
CA GLU A 115 12.66 -6.87 8.76
C GLU A 115 11.40 -6.27 8.08
N TYR A 116 10.66 -7.08 7.35
CA TYR A 116 9.45 -6.69 6.59
C TYR A 116 8.18 -7.37 7.09
N PHE A 117 8.22 -8.10 8.21
CA PHE A 117 7.04 -8.79 8.74
C PHE A 117 5.90 -7.84 9.03
N ASP A 118 6.20 -6.62 9.44
CA ASP A 118 5.20 -5.56 9.65
C ASP A 118 4.37 -5.27 8.38
N GLN A 119 5.03 -5.17 7.22
CA GLN A 119 4.37 -4.95 5.93
C GLN A 119 3.56 -6.19 5.49
N ILE A 120 4.09 -7.39 5.76
CA ILE A 120 3.40 -8.64 5.39
C ILE A 120 2.13 -8.81 6.23
N TYR A 121 2.19 -8.58 7.55
CA TYR A 121 1.02 -8.63 8.42
C TYR A 121 -0.01 -7.55 8.05
N PHE A 122 0.43 -6.35 7.71
CA PHE A 122 -0.46 -5.30 7.21
C PHE A 122 -1.18 -5.73 5.92
N ALA A 123 -0.46 -6.33 4.97
CA ALA A 123 -1.05 -6.82 3.73
C ALA A 123 -2.03 -8.00 3.97
N LEU A 124 -1.73 -8.89 4.93
CA LEU A 124 -2.65 -9.94 5.36
C LEU A 124 -3.93 -9.37 5.99
N ALA A 125 -3.82 -8.28 6.75
CA ALA A 125 -4.96 -7.59 7.33
C ALA A 125 -5.87 -7.00 6.25
N GLU A 126 -5.31 -6.34 5.23
CA GLU A 126 -6.10 -5.80 4.11
C GLU A 126 -6.85 -6.92 3.36
N ILE A 127 -6.21 -8.07 3.14
CA ILE A 127 -6.88 -9.23 2.54
C ILE A 127 -7.99 -9.76 3.46
N ALA A 128 -7.74 -9.85 4.77
CA ALA A 128 -8.74 -10.32 5.72
C ALA A 128 -9.96 -9.38 5.76
N PHE A 129 -9.76 -8.06 5.71
CA PHE A 129 -10.86 -7.09 5.57
C PHE A 129 -11.64 -7.29 4.26
N SER A 130 -10.96 -7.49 3.14
CA SER A 130 -11.60 -7.77 1.85
C SER A 130 -12.40 -9.07 1.86
N ASP A 131 -11.98 -10.06 2.64
CA ASP A 131 -12.66 -11.35 2.82
C ASP A 131 -13.80 -11.28 3.87
N GLY A 132 -14.03 -10.12 4.52
CA GLY A 132 -15.02 -9.93 5.58
C GLY A 132 -14.63 -10.54 6.94
N LEU A 133 -13.37 -10.89 7.13
CA LEU A 133 -12.84 -11.51 8.36
C LEU A 133 -12.26 -10.41 9.28
N GLU A 134 -13.15 -9.58 9.85
CA GLU A 134 -12.77 -8.38 10.61
C GLU A 134 -11.86 -8.72 11.81
N ASP A 135 -12.22 -9.69 12.64
CA ASP A 135 -11.44 -10.07 13.83
C ASP A 135 -10.02 -10.49 13.47
N LEU A 136 -9.88 -11.29 12.40
CA LEU A 136 -8.58 -11.73 11.91
C LEU A 136 -7.77 -10.55 11.35
N ALA A 137 -8.44 -9.60 10.68
CA ALA A 137 -7.79 -8.40 10.17
C ALA A 137 -7.21 -7.54 11.31
N ILE A 138 -7.97 -7.37 12.39
CA ILE A 138 -7.52 -6.65 13.59
C ILE A 138 -6.33 -7.36 14.24
N GLU A 139 -6.37 -8.69 14.40
CA GLU A 139 -5.25 -9.48 14.92
C GLU A 139 -3.98 -9.28 14.09
N TYR A 140 -4.08 -9.31 12.77
CA TYR A 140 -2.96 -9.05 11.87
C TYR A 140 -2.45 -7.60 11.99
N LEU A 141 -3.33 -6.59 12.11
CA LEU A 141 -2.91 -5.21 12.32
C LEU A 141 -2.17 -5.03 13.65
N MET A 142 -2.69 -5.60 14.74
CA MET A 142 -2.03 -5.56 16.05
C MET A 142 -0.65 -6.23 15.99
N THR A 143 -0.54 -7.35 15.27
CA THR A 143 0.74 -8.02 15.06
C THR A 143 1.68 -7.15 14.24
N SER A 144 1.20 -6.49 13.16
CA SER A 144 1.98 -5.54 12.37
C SER A 144 2.54 -4.41 13.25
N VAL A 145 1.73 -3.81 14.11
CA VAL A 145 2.17 -2.77 15.08
C VAL A 145 3.27 -3.30 16.01
N ARG A 146 3.08 -4.52 16.55
CA ARG A 146 4.00 -5.13 17.51
C ARG A 146 5.37 -5.42 16.90
N VAL A 147 5.42 -5.96 15.67
CA VAL A 147 6.68 -6.31 15.01
C VAL A 147 7.36 -5.12 14.33
N SER A 148 6.66 -4.00 14.18
CA SER A 148 7.16 -2.78 13.54
C SER A 148 8.05 -1.97 14.50
N VAL A 149 9.23 -2.48 14.81
CA VAL A 149 10.15 -1.85 15.79
C VAL A 149 10.86 -0.65 15.18
N LYS A 150 11.47 -0.82 14.01
CA LYS A 150 12.27 0.22 13.33
C LYS A 150 11.46 1.03 12.31
N ASN A 151 10.46 0.44 11.71
CA ASN A 151 9.68 1.03 10.62
C ASN A 151 8.51 1.89 11.16
N LYS A 152 8.83 3.07 11.67
CA LYS A 152 7.84 4.02 12.20
C LYS A 152 6.69 4.30 11.22
N LYS A 153 6.99 4.38 9.92
CA LYS A 153 6.00 4.66 8.88
C LYS A 153 4.97 3.53 8.75
N GLN A 154 5.42 2.27 8.76
CA GLN A 154 4.50 1.12 8.73
C GLN A 154 3.71 1.00 10.03
N LYS A 155 4.37 1.22 11.19
CA LYS A 155 3.69 1.23 12.49
C LYS A 155 2.54 2.24 12.51
N ALA A 156 2.79 3.46 12.05
CA ALA A 156 1.78 4.50 11.97
C ALA A 156 0.64 4.15 11.02
N LYS A 157 0.91 3.51 9.86
CA LYS A 157 -0.13 3.02 8.95
C LYS A 157 -1.04 1.98 9.61
N SER A 158 -0.46 1.03 10.35
CA SER A 158 -1.22 -0.03 11.02
C SER A 158 -2.06 0.54 12.17
N LEU A 159 -1.50 1.45 12.98
CA LEU A 159 -2.23 2.18 14.01
C LEU A 159 -3.36 3.03 13.44
N GLN A 160 -3.13 3.72 12.31
CA GLN A 160 -4.15 4.51 11.64
C GLN A 160 -5.33 3.63 11.20
N LYS A 161 -5.05 2.46 10.63
CA LYS A 161 -6.10 1.53 10.21
C LYS A 161 -6.91 1.01 11.40
N LEU A 162 -6.26 0.69 12.53
CA LEU A 162 -6.92 0.31 13.78
C LEU A 162 -7.79 1.45 14.32
N GLY A 163 -7.26 2.68 14.35
CA GLY A 163 -8.02 3.85 14.76
C GLY A 163 -9.21 4.14 13.85
N ASP A 164 -9.02 4.06 12.53
CA ASP A 164 -10.08 4.28 11.54
C ASP A 164 -11.20 3.23 11.67
N TRP A 165 -10.84 1.97 11.93
CA TRP A 165 -11.81 0.89 12.14
C TRP A 165 -12.63 1.10 13.42
N ASN A 166 -11.96 1.36 14.56
CA ASN A 166 -12.66 1.63 15.83
C ASN A 166 -13.54 2.90 15.74
N TYR A 167 -13.07 3.95 15.04
CA TYR A 167 -13.86 5.14 14.81
C TYR A 167 -15.17 4.85 14.05
N MET A 168 -15.12 3.95 13.05
CA MET A 168 -16.32 3.52 12.30
C MET A 168 -17.27 2.62 13.09
N LYS A 169 -16.81 2.03 14.19
CA LYS A 169 -17.61 1.22 15.12
C LYS A 169 -18.09 2.04 16.32
N ASP A 170 -17.92 3.37 16.29
CA ASP A 170 -18.25 4.31 17.36
C ASP A 170 -17.47 4.10 18.67
N GLU A 171 -16.37 3.30 18.61
CA GLU A 171 -15.46 3.05 19.72
C GLU A 171 -14.42 4.18 19.84
N TYR A 172 -14.91 5.39 20.16
CA TYR A 172 -14.12 6.62 20.09
C TYR A 172 -12.92 6.64 21.05
N LEU A 173 -13.05 6.02 22.24
CA LEU A 173 -11.94 5.95 23.20
C LEU A 173 -10.77 5.12 22.66
N LEU A 174 -11.06 3.96 22.07
CA LEU A 174 -10.04 3.11 21.46
C LEU A 174 -9.44 3.77 20.23
N ALA A 175 -10.27 4.39 19.38
CA ALA A 175 -9.81 5.16 18.23
C ALA A 175 -8.85 6.29 18.65
N TYR A 176 -9.19 7.03 19.70
CA TYR A 176 -8.35 8.07 20.29
C TYR A 176 -6.98 7.53 20.71
N GLN A 177 -6.93 6.42 21.43
CA GLN A 177 -5.67 5.81 21.89
C GLN A 177 -4.74 5.43 20.72
N TYR A 178 -5.29 4.88 19.64
CA TYR A 178 -4.51 4.57 18.44
C TYR A 178 -3.99 5.83 17.76
N TYR A 179 -4.83 6.86 17.59
CA TYR A 179 -4.40 8.12 16.98
C TYR A 179 -3.39 8.89 17.85
N ASP A 180 -3.51 8.84 19.16
CA ASP A 180 -2.54 9.44 20.09
C ASP A 180 -1.17 8.76 19.96
N THR A 181 -1.17 7.42 19.91
CA THR A 181 0.06 6.65 19.68
C THR A 181 0.74 7.03 18.35
N ILE A 182 -0.02 7.34 17.30
CA ILE A 182 0.54 7.82 16.03
C ILE A 182 1.26 9.15 16.22
N GLN A 183 0.70 10.07 16.99
CA GLN A 183 1.34 11.36 17.30
C GLN A 183 2.71 11.18 17.94
N GLN A 184 2.82 10.23 18.88
CA GLN A 184 4.07 9.91 19.57
C GLN A 184 5.11 9.26 18.64
N VAL A 185 4.66 8.38 17.72
CA VAL A 185 5.54 7.66 16.79
C VAL A 185 6.09 8.55 15.67
N TRP A 186 5.27 9.45 15.15
CA TRP A 186 5.61 10.25 13.96
C TRP A 186 6.24 11.61 14.25
N GLY A 187 6.11 12.13 15.44
CA GLY A 187 6.59 13.48 15.76
C GLY A 187 5.94 14.56 14.87
N ASN A 188 6.75 15.44 14.27
CA ASN A 188 6.28 16.63 13.54
C ASN A 188 6.00 16.45 12.03
N ASP A 189 5.92 15.23 11.50
CA ASP A 189 5.72 15.02 10.06
C ASP A 189 4.27 15.32 9.62
N SER A 190 4.10 16.29 8.70
CA SER A 190 2.87 17.09 8.59
C SER A 190 1.75 16.54 7.68
N VAL A 191 2.03 15.64 6.74
CA VAL A 191 1.05 15.27 5.69
C VAL A 191 0.07 14.20 6.13
N ALA A 192 0.50 13.20 6.89
CA ALA A 192 -0.40 12.19 7.47
C ALA A 192 -1.24 12.75 8.63
N LYS A 193 -0.84 13.91 9.19
CA LYS A 193 -1.49 14.57 10.30
C LYS A 193 -2.91 15.07 10.03
N SER A 194 -3.26 15.53 8.83
CA SER A 194 -4.49 16.32 8.66
C SER A 194 -5.77 15.49 8.80
N LYS A 195 -5.83 14.29 8.20
CA LYS A 195 -7.01 13.40 8.31
C LYS A 195 -7.09 12.75 9.68
N THR A 196 -5.98 12.22 10.16
CA THR A 196 -5.84 11.62 11.48
C THR A 196 -6.11 12.66 12.59
N LEU A 197 -5.65 13.89 12.42
CA LEU A 197 -5.86 14.97 13.39
C LEU A 197 -7.35 15.39 13.50
N LYS A 198 -8.10 15.37 12.38
CA LYS A 198 -9.54 15.66 12.44
C LYS A 198 -10.27 14.60 13.28
N ARG A 199 -10.04 13.30 12.99
CA ARG A 199 -10.65 12.20 13.74
C ARG A 199 -10.21 12.16 15.19
N TYR A 200 -8.92 12.40 15.46
CA TYR A 200 -8.37 12.54 16.81
C TYR A 200 -9.11 13.63 17.62
N LYS A 201 -9.31 14.81 17.05
CA LYS A 201 -10.05 15.90 17.71
C LYS A 201 -11.52 15.55 17.95
N THR A 202 -12.15 14.88 17.00
CA THR A 202 -13.54 14.40 17.17
C THR A 202 -13.61 13.38 18.31
N CYS A 203 -12.71 12.40 18.36
CA CYS A 203 -12.66 11.43 19.44
C CYS A 203 -12.43 12.11 20.82
N LEU A 204 -11.57 13.13 20.87
CA LEU A 204 -11.30 13.86 22.09
C LEU A 204 -12.56 14.55 22.63
N LEU A 205 -13.38 15.15 21.77
CA LEU A 205 -14.64 15.77 22.18
C LEU A 205 -15.60 14.74 22.76
N TYR A 206 -15.81 13.61 22.06
CA TYR A 206 -16.71 12.56 22.57
C TYR A 206 -16.22 11.87 23.84
N THR A 207 -14.92 11.85 24.11
CA THR A 207 -14.37 11.28 25.34
C THR A 207 -14.39 12.28 26.50
N SER A 208 -14.31 13.60 26.25
CA SER A 208 -14.44 14.63 27.28
C SER A 208 -15.90 14.79 27.74
N ASP A 209 -16.85 14.83 26.80
CA ASP A 209 -18.28 14.95 27.11
C ASP A 209 -18.78 13.73 27.90
N ALA A 210 -18.32 12.51 27.56
CA ALA A 210 -18.65 11.31 28.33
C ALA A 210 -18.03 11.29 29.74
N ALA A 211 -16.97 12.06 29.99
CA ALA A 211 -16.41 12.22 31.35
C ALA A 211 -17.19 13.22 32.19
N ASP A 212 -17.78 14.26 31.57
CA ASP A 212 -18.57 15.28 32.25
C ASP A 212 -19.98 14.77 32.61
N ASP A 213 -20.52 13.80 31.84
CA ASP A 213 -21.82 13.14 32.14
C ASP A 213 -21.75 12.10 33.30
N LEU A 214 -20.56 11.80 33.82
CA LEU A 214 -20.33 10.86 34.94
C LEU A 214 -20.15 11.53 36.31
N TYR A 215 -20.29 12.88 36.39
CA TYR A 215 -20.28 13.67 37.63
C TYR A 215 -21.54 14.53 37.73
#